data_3602dbc20959f15d5f6f31718e23cadb
#
_entry.id   3602dbc20959f15d5f6f31718e23cadb
#
_cell.length_a   1.000
_cell.length_b   1.000
_cell.length_c   1.000
_cell.angle_alpha   90.00
_cell.angle_beta   90.00
_cell.angle_gamma   90.00
#
_symmetry.space_group_name_H-M   'P 1'
#
loop_
_entity.id
_entity.type
_entity.pdbx_description
1 polymer ?
#
loop_
_entity_poly.entity_id
_entity_poly.type
_entity_poly.pdbx_seq_one_letter_code
_entity_poly.pdbx_strand_id
1 'polypeptide(L)'
;MLQLIRELAEYEKAPQEVTVDPKHFEESGFGSNPVWWAFVVENPGTPVDLDQVPQSSTGGNHQPLLAFALYFIRYSTWKGQVMYLEDILVTESMRGKGIGKMLMERLVGEAKEKGFKRITWQVLDWNAPAIAFYKKFKTGFDPEWINVSMDL
;
A
#
# COMPACT_ATOMS: atom_id res chain seq x y z
N MET A 1 -6.93 -4.86 -5.85
CA MET A 1 -6.12 -4.58 -4.65
C MET A 1 -6.23 -5.69 -3.61
N LEU A 2 -7.42 -6.16 -3.22
CA LEU A 2 -7.58 -7.27 -2.24
C LEU A 2 -6.79 -8.55 -2.58
N GLN A 3 -6.58 -8.86 -3.87
CA GLN A 3 -5.73 -9.98 -4.27
C GLN A 3 -4.26 -9.76 -3.87
N LEU A 4 -3.74 -8.54 -4.02
CA LEU A 4 -2.37 -8.21 -3.60
C LEU A 4 -2.24 -8.19 -2.07
N ILE A 5 -3.28 -7.78 -1.34
CA ILE A 5 -3.30 -7.86 0.13
C ILE A 5 -3.22 -9.31 0.59
N ARG A 6 -3.92 -10.22 -0.08
CA ARG A 6 -3.80 -11.67 0.20
C ARG A 6 -2.41 -12.22 -0.13
N GLU A 7 -1.81 -11.80 -1.25
CA GLU A 7 -0.43 -12.15 -1.60
C GLU A 7 0.56 -11.70 -0.50
N LEU A 8 0.36 -10.50 0.05
CA LEU A 8 1.15 -10.00 1.16
C LEU A 8 0.98 -10.86 2.42
N ALA A 9 -0.27 -11.15 2.78
CA ALA A 9 -0.57 -11.97 3.96
C ALA A 9 -0.01 -13.40 3.84
N GLU A 10 -0.04 -13.99 2.64
CA GLU A 10 0.63 -15.27 2.37
C GLU A 10 2.14 -15.18 2.56
N TYR A 11 2.76 -14.12 2.03
CA TYR A 11 4.18 -13.86 2.25
C TYR A 11 4.53 -13.70 3.73
N GLU A 12 3.68 -13.03 4.49
CA GLU A 12 3.81 -12.81 5.93
C GLU A 12 3.35 -13.99 6.79
N LYS A 13 2.91 -15.10 6.17
CA LYS A 13 2.48 -16.35 6.82
C LYS A 13 1.22 -16.18 7.70
N ALA A 14 0.40 -15.21 7.39
CA ALA A 14 -0.82 -14.88 8.12
C ALA A 14 -2.06 -14.71 7.21
N PRO A 15 -2.29 -15.58 6.18
CA PRO A 15 -3.41 -15.40 5.25
C PRO A 15 -4.79 -15.44 5.91
N GLN A 16 -4.91 -16.09 7.09
CA GLN A 16 -6.14 -16.17 7.88
C GLN A 16 -6.52 -14.83 8.53
N GLU A 17 -5.59 -13.88 8.65
CA GLU A 17 -5.84 -12.55 9.23
C GLU A 17 -6.60 -11.63 8.26
N VAL A 18 -6.66 -11.96 6.96
CA VAL A 18 -7.40 -11.15 5.97
C VAL A 18 -8.88 -11.46 6.04
N THR A 19 -9.55 -10.88 7.01
CA THR A 19 -10.97 -11.08 7.31
C THR A 19 -11.85 -9.90 6.88
N VAL A 20 -11.27 -8.83 6.36
CA VAL A 20 -12.00 -7.63 5.94
C VAL A 20 -13.04 -7.96 4.88
N ASP A 21 -14.28 -7.49 5.10
CA ASP A 21 -15.35 -7.59 4.10
C ASP A 21 -15.02 -6.74 2.87
N PRO A 22 -15.13 -7.28 1.64
CA PRO A 22 -14.78 -6.55 0.42
C PRO A 22 -15.57 -5.25 0.23
N LYS A 23 -16.85 -5.23 0.60
CA LYS A 23 -17.68 -4.04 0.48
C LYS A 23 -17.26 -2.98 1.50
N HIS A 24 -16.97 -3.39 2.73
CA HIS A 24 -16.43 -2.50 3.74
C HIS A 24 -15.07 -1.91 3.31
N PHE A 25 -14.19 -2.73 2.73
CA PHE A 25 -12.92 -2.26 2.18
C PHE A 25 -13.13 -1.21 1.09
N GLU A 26 -14.05 -1.46 0.15
CA GLU A 26 -14.37 -0.53 -0.93
C GLU A 26 -14.95 0.78 -0.38
N GLU A 27 -15.93 0.74 0.51
CA GLU A 27 -16.53 1.92 1.12
C GLU A 27 -15.52 2.74 1.92
N SER A 28 -14.59 2.07 2.60
CA SER A 28 -13.53 2.72 3.39
C SER A 28 -12.50 3.49 2.54
N GLY A 29 -12.34 3.15 1.26
CA GLY A 29 -11.40 3.85 0.37
C GLY A 29 -12.08 4.75 -0.65
N PHE A 30 -13.27 4.38 -1.14
CA PHE A 30 -13.93 5.04 -2.26
C PHE A 30 -15.33 5.59 -1.90
N GLY A 31 -15.78 5.40 -0.68
CA GLY A 31 -17.04 5.95 -0.18
C GLY A 31 -16.98 7.45 0.09
N SER A 32 -18.03 7.98 0.68
CA SER A 32 -18.16 9.41 0.99
C SER A 32 -17.16 9.94 2.03
N ASN A 33 -16.63 9.06 2.88
CA ASN A 33 -15.69 9.39 3.95
C ASN A 33 -14.50 8.42 3.93
N PRO A 34 -13.59 8.54 2.96
CA PRO A 34 -12.47 7.63 2.85
C PRO A 34 -11.53 7.77 4.05
N VAL A 35 -11.08 6.62 4.57
CA VAL A 35 -10.15 6.54 5.70
C VAL A 35 -8.76 6.06 5.32
N TRP A 36 -8.59 5.59 4.08
CA TRP A 36 -7.29 5.22 3.52
C TRP A 36 -7.16 5.68 2.06
N TRP A 37 -5.94 5.77 1.59
CA TRP A 37 -5.55 6.12 0.21
C TRP A 37 -4.48 5.15 -0.25
N ALA A 38 -4.40 4.93 -1.57
CA ALA A 38 -3.39 4.04 -2.13
C ALA A 38 -2.81 4.57 -3.43
N PHE A 39 -1.55 4.27 -3.67
CA PHE A 39 -0.93 4.29 -4.98
C PHE A 39 -0.88 2.87 -5.52
N VAL A 40 -1.22 2.69 -6.77
CA VAL A 40 -1.21 1.40 -7.47
C VAL A 40 -0.33 1.46 -8.69
N VAL A 41 0.25 0.33 -9.05
CA VAL A 41 0.98 0.14 -10.30
C VAL A 41 0.24 -0.90 -11.11
N GLU A 42 -0.29 -0.48 -12.24
CA GLU A 42 -0.96 -1.35 -13.20
C GLU A 42 0.03 -1.93 -14.19
N ASN A 43 -0.28 -3.10 -14.72
CA ASN A 43 0.42 -3.60 -15.89
C ASN A 43 0.07 -2.68 -17.07
N PRO A 44 1.05 -2.04 -17.76
CA PRO A 44 0.73 -1.11 -18.85
C PRO A 44 -0.02 -1.75 -20.02
N GLY A 45 -0.24 -3.08 -20.02
CA GLY A 45 -0.96 -3.76 -21.06
C GLY A 45 -0.40 -3.51 -22.46
N THR A 46 -0.93 -4.18 -23.47
CA THR A 46 -0.79 -3.71 -24.86
C THR A 46 -1.56 -2.39 -24.96
N PRO A 47 -1.02 -1.31 -25.57
CA PRO A 47 -1.76 -0.06 -25.74
C PRO A 47 -3.14 -0.37 -26.35
N VAL A 48 -4.20 -0.05 -25.61
CA VAL A 48 -5.55 -0.18 -26.13
C VAL A 48 -5.71 0.95 -27.15
N ASP A 49 -5.92 0.58 -28.38
CA ASP A 49 -6.30 1.52 -29.44
C ASP A 49 -7.66 2.14 -29.06
N LEU A 50 -7.65 3.38 -28.60
CA LEU A 50 -8.83 4.09 -28.07
C LEU A 50 -9.94 4.23 -29.11
N ASP A 51 -9.64 4.05 -30.39
CA ASP A 51 -10.61 4.11 -31.48
C ASP A 51 -11.41 2.81 -31.67
N GLN A 52 -11.09 1.74 -30.93
CA GLN A 52 -11.76 0.44 -31.05
C GLN A 52 -12.55 0.00 -29.79
N VAL A 53 -12.79 0.90 -28.83
CA VAL A 53 -13.57 0.56 -27.63
C VAL A 53 -15.08 0.61 -27.94
N PRO A 54 -15.79 -0.54 -27.94
CA PRO A 54 -17.25 -0.54 -28.04
C PRO A 54 -17.83 0.14 -26.80
N GLN A 55 -18.72 1.12 -27.02
CA GLN A 55 -19.35 1.93 -25.95
C GLN A 55 -20.35 1.16 -25.07
N SER A 56 -20.30 -0.16 -25.00
CA SER A 56 -21.21 -0.95 -24.17
C SER A 56 -20.57 -2.22 -23.63
N SER A 57 -19.63 -2.08 -22.71
CA SER A 57 -19.29 -3.19 -21.83
C SER A 57 -19.02 -2.70 -20.42
N THR A 58 -20.01 -2.90 -19.54
CA THR A 58 -19.91 -2.84 -18.07
C THR A 58 -19.00 -3.95 -17.49
N GLY A 59 -17.99 -4.37 -18.22
CA GLY A 59 -16.93 -5.27 -17.81
C GLY A 59 -15.61 -4.59 -18.09
N GLY A 60 -15.16 -3.73 -17.16
CA GLY A 60 -13.86 -3.08 -17.26
C GLY A 60 -12.78 -4.14 -17.45
N ASN A 61 -11.98 -4.00 -18.50
CA ASN A 61 -10.76 -4.75 -18.72
C ASN A 61 -9.76 -4.30 -17.64
N HIS A 62 -9.98 -4.76 -16.39
CA HIS A 62 -9.12 -4.42 -15.26
C HIS A 62 -7.76 -5.06 -15.50
N GLN A 63 -6.79 -4.24 -15.87
CA GLN A 63 -5.40 -4.67 -15.92
C GLN A 63 -4.97 -5.14 -14.52
N PRO A 64 -4.27 -6.27 -14.42
CA PRO A 64 -3.83 -6.76 -13.12
C PRO A 64 -2.90 -5.75 -12.47
N LEU A 65 -3.17 -5.43 -11.21
CA LEU A 65 -2.28 -4.61 -10.40
C LEU A 65 -0.99 -5.40 -10.11
N LEU A 66 0.14 -4.73 -10.28
CA LEU A 66 1.47 -5.29 -10.05
C LEU A 66 2.06 -4.92 -8.70
N ALA A 67 1.58 -3.82 -8.13
CA ALA A 67 2.05 -3.31 -6.86
C ALA A 67 1.05 -2.31 -6.27
N PHE A 68 1.12 -2.11 -4.98
CA PHE A 68 0.39 -1.02 -4.30
C PHE A 68 1.16 -0.52 -3.09
N ALA A 69 0.80 0.67 -2.63
CA ALA A 69 1.14 1.21 -1.33
C ALA A 69 -0.11 1.88 -0.75
N LEU A 70 -0.61 1.36 0.35
CA LEU A 70 -1.79 1.86 1.06
C LEU A 70 -1.36 2.62 2.32
N TYR A 71 -1.93 3.80 2.52
CA TYR A 71 -1.65 4.62 3.69
C TYR A 71 -2.92 5.26 4.25
N PHE A 72 -2.86 5.64 5.51
CA PHE A 72 -3.87 6.48 6.15
C PHE A 72 -3.22 7.62 6.97
N ILE A 73 -4.04 8.57 7.42
CA ILE A 73 -3.57 9.70 8.20
C ILE A 73 -3.75 9.39 9.69
N ARG A 74 -2.62 9.24 10.38
CA ARG A 74 -2.57 9.07 11.84
C ARG A 74 -2.33 10.42 12.51
N TYR A 75 -2.97 10.67 13.62
CA TYR A 75 -2.69 11.85 14.43
C TYR A 75 -1.72 11.52 15.57
N SER A 76 -0.58 12.21 15.59
CA SER A 76 0.38 12.16 16.69
C SER A 76 0.18 13.41 17.56
N THR A 77 -0.03 13.23 18.85
CA THR A 77 -0.12 14.36 19.80
C THR A 77 1.16 15.18 19.86
N TRP A 78 2.30 14.63 19.44
CA TRP A 78 3.60 15.31 19.43
C TRP A 78 3.93 15.97 18.09
N LYS A 79 3.40 15.48 16.98
CA LYS A 79 3.80 15.90 15.62
C LYS A 79 2.64 16.35 14.74
N GLY A 80 1.39 16.24 15.22
CA GLY A 80 0.21 16.48 14.41
C GLY A 80 -0.07 15.32 13.44
N GLN A 81 -0.58 15.63 12.26
CA GLN A 81 -0.87 14.64 11.24
C GLN A 81 0.43 14.02 10.67
N VAL A 82 0.46 12.71 10.63
CA VAL A 82 1.54 11.91 10.05
C VAL A 82 0.95 10.88 9.10
N MET A 83 1.68 10.55 8.05
CA MET A 83 1.30 9.45 7.16
C MET A 83 1.68 8.13 7.82
N TYR A 84 0.73 7.21 7.89
CA TYR A 84 1.00 5.83 8.28
C TYR A 84 0.87 4.95 7.04
N LEU A 85 1.97 4.38 6.61
CA LEU A 85 2.00 3.40 5.53
C LEU A 85 1.59 2.06 6.13
N GLU A 86 0.40 1.59 5.77
CA GLU A 86 -0.11 0.29 6.22
C GLU A 86 0.59 -0.83 5.49
N ASP A 87 0.45 -0.84 4.17
CA ASP A 87 1.00 -1.89 3.32
C ASP A 87 1.76 -1.33 2.13
N ILE A 88 2.82 -2.02 1.74
CA ILE A 88 3.49 -1.87 0.45
C ILE A 88 3.87 -3.24 -0.09
N LEU A 89 3.37 -3.57 -1.27
CA LEU A 89 3.68 -4.80 -1.96
C LEU A 89 4.04 -4.56 -3.40
N VAL A 90 5.05 -5.26 -3.86
CA VAL A 90 5.33 -5.50 -5.29
C VAL A 90 5.21 -7.00 -5.51
N THR A 91 4.35 -7.43 -6.44
CA THR A 91 4.20 -8.85 -6.75
C THR A 91 5.55 -9.48 -7.11
N GLU A 92 5.75 -10.73 -6.72
CA GLU A 92 7.07 -11.38 -6.74
C GLU A 92 7.77 -11.28 -8.10
N SER A 93 7.05 -11.55 -9.19
CA SER A 93 7.58 -11.51 -10.56
C SER A 93 8.07 -10.12 -11.02
N MET A 94 7.68 -9.07 -10.28
CA MET A 94 8.01 -7.67 -10.60
C MET A 94 9.01 -7.05 -9.63
N ARG A 95 9.47 -7.81 -8.64
CA ARG A 95 10.50 -7.34 -7.71
C ARG A 95 11.83 -7.11 -8.42
N GLY A 96 12.69 -6.29 -7.82
CA GLY A 96 14.01 -5.96 -8.40
C GLY A 96 14.00 -4.96 -9.57
N LYS A 97 12.83 -4.53 -10.05
CA LYS A 97 12.66 -3.60 -11.19
C LYS A 97 12.47 -2.15 -10.79
N GLY A 98 12.72 -1.78 -9.54
CA GLY A 98 12.63 -0.39 -9.06
C GLY A 98 11.22 0.06 -8.63
N ILE A 99 10.18 -0.75 -8.79
CA ILE A 99 8.78 -0.40 -8.50
C ILE A 99 8.60 0.01 -7.03
N GLY A 100 9.14 -0.76 -6.09
CA GLY A 100 9.06 -0.41 -4.67
C GLY A 100 9.70 0.95 -4.35
N LYS A 101 10.84 1.27 -4.99
CA LYS A 101 11.48 2.58 -4.86
C LYS A 101 10.57 3.69 -5.38
N MET A 102 9.96 3.50 -6.53
CA MET A 102 9.02 4.47 -7.12
C MET A 102 7.82 4.73 -6.21
N LEU A 103 7.22 3.68 -5.62
CA LEU A 103 6.13 3.81 -4.65
C LEU A 103 6.56 4.60 -3.41
N MET A 104 7.72 4.31 -2.84
CA MET A 104 8.25 5.05 -1.68
C MET A 104 8.52 6.52 -2.02
N GLU A 105 9.08 6.80 -3.20
CA GLU A 105 9.31 8.18 -3.66
C GLU A 105 7.98 8.92 -3.84
N ARG A 106 6.93 8.26 -4.35
CA ARG A 106 5.59 8.85 -4.47
C ARG A 106 4.97 9.13 -3.11
N LEU A 107 5.08 8.20 -2.15
CA LEU A 107 4.64 8.42 -0.76
C LEU A 107 5.35 9.61 -0.10
N VAL A 108 6.66 9.74 -0.31
CA VAL A 108 7.44 10.87 0.21
C VAL A 108 6.99 12.18 -0.45
N GLY A 109 6.72 12.19 -1.75
CA GLY A 109 6.16 13.33 -2.47
C GLY A 109 4.83 13.75 -1.87
N GLU A 110 3.88 12.83 -1.77
CA GLU A 110 2.54 13.03 -1.19
C GLU A 110 2.60 13.58 0.25
N ALA A 111 3.46 12.98 1.08
CA ALA A 111 3.63 13.43 2.45
C ALA A 111 4.13 14.88 2.53
N LYS A 112 5.05 15.27 1.65
CA LYS A 112 5.56 16.65 1.56
C LYS A 112 4.48 17.61 1.07
N GLU A 113 3.75 17.24 0.01
CA GLU A 113 2.67 18.05 -0.58
C GLU A 113 1.57 18.33 0.45
N LYS A 114 1.22 17.32 1.27
CA LYS A 114 0.23 17.44 2.36
C LYS A 114 0.80 18.05 3.65
N GLY A 115 2.09 18.37 3.70
CA GLY A 115 2.73 18.97 4.87
C GLY A 115 2.94 18.01 6.05
N PHE A 116 2.85 16.71 5.85
CA PHE A 116 3.12 15.72 6.90
C PHE A 116 4.58 15.77 7.33
N LYS A 117 4.80 15.67 8.65
CA LYS A 117 6.14 15.76 9.23
C LYS A 117 6.86 14.42 9.32
N ARG A 118 6.15 13.32 9.09
CA ARG A 118 6.67 11.95 9.22
C ARG A 118 5.85 10.99 8.38
N ILE A 119 6.52 9.96 7.87
CA ILE A 119 5.91 8.70 7.42
C ILE A 119 6.36 7.64 8.42
N THR A 120 5.44 6.81 8.92
CA THR A 120 5.72 5.69 9.81
C THR A 120 5.10 4.42 9.25
N TRP A 121 5.72 3.29 9.53
CA TRP A 121 5.22 1.95 9.20
C TRP A 121 5.85 0.93 10.12
N GLN A 122 5.38 -0.29 10.01
CA GLN A 122 5.95 -1.45 10.69
C GLN A 122 6.57 -2.39 9.67
N VAL A 123 7.48 -3.21 10.11
CA VAL A 123 8.09 -4.29 9.34
C VAL A 123 8.35 -5.45 10.28
N LEU A 124 8.03 -6.66 9.85
CA LEU A 124 8.31 -7.86 10.63
C LEU A 124 9.82 -8.01 10.82
N ASP A 125 10.24 -8.34 12.02
CA ASP A 125 11.64 -8.40 12.44
C ASP A 125 12.46 -9.43 11.63
N TRP A 126 11.80 -10.48 11.17
CA TRP A 126 12.40 -11.52 10.32
C TRP A 126 12.43 -11.14 8.81
N ASN A 127 11.74 -10.04 8.37
CA ASN A 127 11.67 -9.65 6.97
C ASN A 127 12.92 -8.89 6.53
N ALA A 128 14.06 -9.62 6.51
CA ALA A 128 15.35 -9.05 6.14
C ALA A 128 15.36 -8.34 4.77
N PRO A 129 14.68 -8.84 3.71
CA PRO A 129 14.60 -8.14 2.43
C PRO A 129 13.94 -6.76 2.53
N ALA A 130 12.80 -6.64 3.25
CA ALA A 130 12.11 -5.38 3.46
C ALA A 130 12.94 -4.42 4.32
N ILE A 131 13.56 -4.91 5.40
CA ILE A 131 14.46 -4.12 6.24
C ILE A 131 15.62 -3.56 5.42
N ALA A 132 16.26 -4.37 4.56
CA ALA A 132 17.34 -3.93 3.69
C ALA A 132 16.86 -2.91 2.64
N PHE A 133 15.63 -3.06 2.15
CA PHE A 133 14.99 -2.09 1.26
C PHE A 133 14.79 -0.75 1.95
N TYR A 134 14.21 -0.71 3.14
CA TYR A 134 13.93 0.53 3.87
C TYR A 134 15.20 1.27 4.30
N LYS A 135 16.26 0.56 4.66
CA LYS A 135 17.57 1.18 4.99
C LYS A 135 18.11 2.08 3.87
N LYS A 136 17.71 1.87 2.61
CA LYS A 136 18.11 2.72 1.48
C LYS A 136 17.52 4.13 1.53
N PHE A 137 16.47 4.35 2.32
CA PHE A 137 15.76 5.64 2.46
C PHE A 137 16.15 6.43 3.72
N LYS A 138 17.26 6.10 4.36
CA LYS A 138 17.74 6.75 5.60
C LYS A 138 16.69 6.71 6.72
N THR A 139 15.99 5.59 6.85
CA THR A 139 14.98 5.37 7.89
C THR A 139 15.60 5.04 9.22
N GLY A 140 14.99 5.50 10.33
CA GLY A 140 15.27 5.02 11.67
C GLY A 140 14.43 3.78 11.98
N PHE A 141 14.98 2.87 12.76
CA PHE A 141 14.27 1.72 13.33
C PHE A 141 14.16 1.94 14.84
N ASP A 142 12.98 1.76 15.37
CA ASP A 142 12.69 1.96 16.79
C ASP A 142 12.27 0.61 17.40
N PRO A 143 13.17 -0.06 18.14
CA PRO A 143 12.89 -1.35 18.76
C PRO A 143 12.25 -1.23 20.14
N GLU A 144 12.07 -0.01 20.67
CA GLU A 144 11.62 0.20 22.04
C GLU A 144 10.10 0.08 22.20
N TRP A 145 9.34 0.20 21.09
CA TRP A 145 7.88 0.14 21.12
C TRP A 145 7.36 -1.27 20.86
N ILE A 146 6.51 -1.74 21.77
CA ILE A 146 5.80 -3.01 21.64
C ILE A 146 4.42 -2.74 21.04
N ASN A 147 4.03 -3.49 20.02
CA ASN A 147 2.67 -3.46 19.50
C ASN A 147 1.74 -4.17 20.46
N VAL A 148 0.61 -3.53 20.76
CA VAL A 148 -0.44 -4.10 21.62
C VAL A 148 -1.76 -3.99 20.90
N SER A 149 -2.51 -5.09 20.80
CA SER A 149 -3.84 -5.17 20.20
C SER A 149 -4.82 -5.85 21.14
N MET A 150 -6.09 -5.60 20.92
CA MET A 150 -7.21 -6.27 21.59
C MET A 150 -8.28 -6.54 20.53
N ASP A 151 -8.63 -7.79 20.36
CA ASP A 151 -9.75 -8.19 19.50
C ASP A 151 -11.08 -7.96 20.23
N LEU A 152 -12.13 -7.53 19.48
CA LEU A 152 -13.44 -7.15 20.02
C LEU A 152 -14.55 -8.01 19.41
#